data_2c58eac3922c0cc6453b556713b545ca
#
_entry.id   2c58eac3922c0cc6453b556713b545ca
#
_cell.length_a   1.000
_cell.length_b   1.000
_cell.length_c   1.000
_cell.angle_alpha   90.00
_cell.angle_beta   90.00
_cell.angle_gamma   90.00
#
_symmetry.space_group_name_H-M   'P 1'
#
loop_
_entity.id
_entity.type
_entity.pdbx_description
1 polymer ?
#
loop_
_entity_poly.entity_id
_entity_poly.type
_entity_poly.pdbx_seq_one_letter_code
_entity_poly.pdbx_strand_id
1 'polypeptide(L)'
;MTALGELIEIDDSTVLVLGQELDFEHDQPDVANALVHRVGDTLVLVDTGVTASFREALREATGRVGQWSRALVLTTHGHPDHVGNNDLADELGVPAEHYVPAFDLDQMRDPASYWVRSFERIAGVAALPAPALAAGKVVSLFQPMRPFGATTRTYEERPLERIRIGSLRFTGWTFADGAVRVLRSQGHCAGHVIVHLRDCGVLHLSDEGNGACGAMADADQLKIQTVLGAVALLFEEGEAALLTDGHTFAVRRGAEVAPYLDGLLEQATALQEAALRLAGEGGEVRPSAFNTRYAQTVAELGVSGANPNAMFTAMMAVNQLRELGLRPVSDGADAPWSRPTLHNPAPNPAGLGSGVYGEQAI
;
A
#
# COMPACT_ATOMS: atom_id res chain seq x y z
N MET A 1 -17.68 14.91 -5.83
CA MET A 1 -17.05 14.43 -4.57
C MET A 1 -17.89 13.24 -4.11
N THR A 2 -17.32 12.06 -4.05
CA THR A 2 -17.91 10.88 -3.43
C THR A 2 -18.03 11.14 -1.93
N ALA A 3 -19.13 10.71 -1.32
CA ALA A 3 -19.30 10.88 0.12
C ALA A 3 -18.59 9.73 0.85
N LEU A 4 -17.82 10.04 1.90
CA LEU A 4 -17.23 9.04 2.79
C LEU A 4 -18.29 8.03 3.26
N GLY A 5 -18.02 6.74 3.07
CA GLY A 5 -18.93 5.66 3.43
C GLY A 5 -20.04 5.40 2.43
N GLU A 6 -20.01 6.01 1.24
CA GLU A 6 -20.93 5.65 0.15
C GLU A 6 -20.71 4.19 -0.25
N LEU A 7 -21.82 3.48 -0.49
CA LEU A 7 -21.81 2.04 -0.80
C LEU A 7 -22.02 1.82 -2.29
N ILE A 8 -21.09 1.12 -2.94
CA ILE A 8 -21.26 0.63 -4.31
C ILE A 8 -21.54 -0.87 -4.25
N GLU A 9 -22.78 -1.26 -4.53
CA GLU A 9 -23.15 -2.67 -4.66
C GLU A 9 -22.56 -3.22 -5.97
N ILE A 10 -21.62 -4.15 -5.87
CA ILE A 10 -21.00 -4.83 -7.01
C ILE A 10 -21.92 -5.94 -7.51
N ASP A 11 -22.42 -6.74 -6.56
CA ASP A 11 -23.45 -7.76 -6.74
C ASP A 11 -24.17 -8.02 -5.40
N ASP A 12 -25.05 -9.03 -5.33
CA ASP A 12 -25.85 -9.38 -4.13
C ASP A 12 -24.98 -9.84 -2.93
N SER A 13 -23.71 -10.09 -3.13
CA SER A 13 -22.76 -10.60 -2.13
C SER A 13 -21.55 -9.70 -1.90
N THR A 14 -21.40 -8.61 -2.66
CA THR A 14 -20.18 -7.80 -2.67
C THR A 14 -20.49 -6.31 -2.72
N VAL A 15 -19.95 -5.57 -1.75
CA VAL A 15 -20.08 -4.11 -1.63
C VAL A 15 -18.71 -3.49 -1.49
N LEU A 16 -18.43 -2.43 -2.27
CA LEU A 16 -17.30 -1.53 -2.03
C LEU A 16 -17.79 -0.36 -1.18
N VAL A 17 -17.13 -0.12 -0.05
CA VAL A 17 -17.36 1.04 0.81
C VAL A 17 -16.33 2.09 0.46
N LEU A 18 -16.77 3.27 0.02
CA LEU A 18 -15.89 4.32 -0.45
C LEU A 18 -15.27 5.09 0.70
N GLY A 19 -13.97 5.28 0.62
CA GLY A 19 -13.19 6.12 1.52
C GLY A 19 -13.27 7.61 1.19
N GLN A 20 -12.22 8.33 1.55
CA GLN A 20 -12.01 9.75 1.22
C GLN A 20 -10.53 10.07 1.11
N GLU A 21 -10.20 11.12 0.37
CA GLU A 21 -8.83 11.63 0.27
C GLU A 21 -8.40 12.41 1.51
N LEU A 22 -7.09 12.41 1.77
CA LEU A 22 -6.46 13.22 2.79
C LEU A 22 -6.60 14.72 2.48
N ASP A 23 -7.07 15.50 3.47
CA ASP A 23 -7.10 16.95 3.38
C ASP A 23 -6.50 17.58 4.64
N PHE A 24 -5.25 18.03 4.53
CA PHE A 24 -4.54 18.68 5.63
C PHE A 24 -5.09 20.07 5.99
N GLU A 25 -5.76 20.76 5.08
CA GLU A 25 -6.32 22.08 5.35
C GLU A 25 -7.55 22.00 6.25
N HIS A 26 -8.31 20.92 6.12
CA HIS A 26 -9.54 20.69 6.88
C HIS A 26 -9.39 19.62 7.98
N ASP A 27 -8.16 19.21 8.30
CA ASP A 27 -7.85 18.15 9.26
C ASP A 27 -8.62 16.84 8.97
N GLN A 28 -8.83 16.54 7.69
CA GLN A 28 -9.52 15.35 7.23
C GLN A 28 -8.52 14.21 7.00
N PRO A 29 -8.67 13.06 7.65
CA PRO A 29 -7.81 11.92 7.40
C PRO A 29 -8.06 11.31 6.03
N ASP A 30 -7.05 10.67 5.47
CA ASP A 30 -7.22 9.67 4.43
C ASP A 30 -8.03 8.48 4.98
N VAL A 31 -8.88 7.89 4.16
CA VAL A 31 -9.61 6.67 4.48
C VAL A 31 -9.66 5.83 3.22
N ALA A 32 -9.01 4.69 3.26
CA ALA A 32 -9.02 3.77 2.14
C ALA A 32 -10.40 3.16 1.92
N ASN A 33 -10.68 2.78 0.68
CA ASN A 33 -11.83 1.95 0.35
C ASN A 33 -11.74 0.59 1.06
N ALA A 34 -12.87 0.02 1.40
CA ALA A 34 -12.95 -1.33 1.95
C ALA A 34 -13.90 -2.21 1.14
N LEU A 35 -13.61 -3.50 1.04
CA LEU A 35 -14.52 -4.48 0.45
C LEU A 35 -15.23 -5.28 1.53
N VAL A 36 -16.55 -5.41 1.37
CA VAL A 36 -17.40 -6.31 2.13
C VAL A 36 -17.92 -7.37 1.17
N HIS A 37 -17.60 -8.62 1.44
CA HIS A 37 -17.98 -9.73 0.57
C HIS A 37 -18.50 -10.92 1.38
N ARG A 38 -19.44 -11.68 0.84
CA ARG A 38 -19.92 -12.91 1.45
C ARG A 38 -19.67 -14.09 0.54
N VAL A 39 -18.90 -15.04 1.02
CA VAL A 39 -18.68 -16.34 0.38
C VAL A 39 -19.27 -17.45 1.23
N GLY A 40 -20.33 -18.10 0.74
CA GLY A 40 -21.07 -19.09 1.52
C GLY A 40 -21.66 -18.49 2.80
N ASP A 41 -21.27 -18.99 3.96
CA ASP A 41 -21.66 -18.48 5.28
C ASP A 41 -20.60 -17.58 5.95
N THR A 42 -19.57 -17.19 5.20
CA THR A 42 -18.44 -16.37 5.70
C THR A 42 -18.55 -14.95 5.16
N LEU A 43 -18.62 -13.98 6.07
CA LEU A 43 -18.37 -12.57 5.77
C LEU A 43 -16.87 -12.35 5.60
N VAL A 44 -16.46 -11.66 4.55
CA VAL A 44 -15.08 -11.22 4.31
C VAL A 44 -15.04 -9.70 4.30
N LEU A 45 -14.24 -9.12 5.16
CA LEU A 45 -13.91 -7.69 5.18
C LEU A 45 -12.47 -7.52 4.72
N VAL A 46 -12.23 -6.68 3.73
CA VAL A 46 -10.88 -6.30 3.29
C VAL A 46 -10.70 -4.84 3.64
N ASP A 47 -9.79 -4.57 4.56
CA ASP A 47 -9.54 -3.29 5.21
C ASP A 47 -10.74 -2.74 5.99
N THR A 48 -10.52 -1.73 6.83
CA THR A 48 -11.53 -1.24 7.76
C THR A 48 -11.57 0.28 7.88
N GLY A 49 -10.72 1.00 7.14
CA GLY A 49 -10.64 2.46 7.26
C GLY A 49 -10.25 2.91 8.67
N VAL A 50 -10.53 4.17 9.00
CA VAL A 50 -10.09 4.72 10.31
C VAL A 50 -11.15 5.56 11.02
N THR A 51 -12.11 6.17 10.35
CA THR A 51 -13.09 7.05 11.01
C THR A 51 -14.28 6.30 11.59
N ALA A 52 -14.93 6.90 12.60
CA ALA A 52 -16.14 6.32 13.18
C ALA A 52 -17.30 6.27 12.17
N SER A 53 -17.43 7.27 11.31
CA SER A 53 -18.44 7.28 10.24
C SER A 53 -18.21 6.16 9.22
N PHE A 54 -16.95 5.90 8.85
CA PHE A 54 -16.62 4.78 7.97
C PHE A 54 -16.91 3.42 8.63
N ARG A 55 -16.66 3.29 9.95
CA ARG A 55 -17.05 2.09 10.71
C ARG A 55 -18.55 1.81 10.65
N GLU A 56 -19.39 2.85 10.76
CA GLU A 56 -20.85 2.69 10.62
C GLU A 56 -21.23 2.28 9.17
N ALA A 57 -20.59 2.85 8.16
CA ALA A 57 -20.80 2.43 6.77
C ALA A 57 -20.41 0.95 6.53
N LEU A 58 -19.30 0.49 7.14
CA LEU A 58 -18.94 -0.93 7.13
C LEU A 58 -20.03 -1.82 7.75
N ARG A 59 -20.59 -1.42 8.92
CA ARG A 59 -21.69 -2.16 9.55
C ARG A 59 -22.93 -2.20 8.64
N GLU A 60 -23.28 -1.11 7.99
CA GLU A 60 -24.36 -1.08 7.01
C GLU A 60 -24.06 -2.04 5.85
N ALA A 61 -22.85 -1.98 5.29
CA ALA A 61 -22.43 -2.84 4.18
C ALA A 61 -22.51 -4.34 4.54
N THR A 62 -22.14 -4.73 5.79
CA THR A 62 -22.27 -6.13 6.22
C THR A 62 -23.70 -6.63 6.22
N GLY A 63 -24.67 -5.75 6.43
CA GLY A 63 -26.11 -6.08 6.34
C GLY A 63 -26.61 -6.24 4.89
N ARG A 64 -25.89 -5.65 3.90
CA ARG A 64 -26.28 -5.70 2.49
C ARG A 64 -25.91 -7.01 1.80
N VAL A 65 -24.86 -7.70 2.25
CA VAL A 65 -24.35 -8.92 1.61
C VAL A 65 -25.06 -10.21 2.04
N GLY A 66 -26.20 -10.11 2.74
CA GLY A 66 -27.02 -11.23 3.17
C GLY A 66 -26.61 -11.84 4.50
N GLN A 67 -26.97 -13.12 4.76
CA GLN A 67 -26.70 -13.78 6.04
C GLN A 67 -25.37 -14.52 6.05
N TRP A 68 -24.69 -14.43 7.17
CA TRP A 68 -23.40 -15.09 7.43
C TRP A 68 -23.33 -15.52 8.91
N SER A 69 -22.49 -16.49 9.22
CA SER A 69 -22.35 -17.08 10.57
C SER A 69 -20.93 -17.04 11.13
N ARG A 70 -19.97 -16.60 10.33
CA ARG A 70 -18.56 -16.36 10.70
C ARG A 70 -17.99 -15.20 9.89
N ALA A 71 -16.89 -14.66 10.32
CA ALA A 71 -16.24 -13.53 9.65
C ALA A 71 -14.73 -13.75 9.48
N LEU A 72 -14.21 -13.17 8.42
CA LEU A 72 -12.80 -13.09 8.08
C LEU A 72 -12.46 -11.64 7.77
N VAL A 73 -11.60 -11.03 8.59
CA VAL A 73 -11.10 -9.68 8.36
C VAL A 73 -9.67 -9.77 7.82
N LEU A 74 -9.42 -9.17 6.68
CA LEU A 74 -8.16 -9.21 5.96
C LEU A 74 -7.60 -7.79 5.83
N THR A 75 -6.47 -7.53 6.43
CA THR A 75 -5.77 -6.26 6.31
C THR A 75 -4.76 -6.36 5.15
N THR A 76 -4.85 -5.44 4.20
CA THR A 76 -3.94 -5.42 3.05
C THR A 76 -2.54 -4.98 3.43
N HIS A 77 -2.43 -3.99 4.33
CA HIS A 77 -1.18 -3.51 4.90
C HIS A 77 -1.44 -2.64 6.14
N GLY A 78 -0.39 -2.21 6.84
CA GLY A 78 -0.49 -1.61 8.16
C GLY A 78 -0.64 -0.09 8.21
N HIS A 79 -0.98 0.61 7.13
CA HIS A 79 -1.19 2.06 7.18
C HIS A 79 -2.49 2.42 7.91
N PRO A 80 -2.51 3.57 8.63
CA PRO A 80 -3.60 3.93 9.53
C PRO A 80 -4.99 3.98 8.89
N ASP A 81 -5.06 4.44 7.66
CA ASP A 81 -6.27 4.60 6.85
C ASP A 81 -6.91 3.27 6.41
N HIS A 82 -6.17 2.15 6.54
CA HIS A 82 -6.63 0.79 6.27
C HIS A 82 -7.03 0.03 7.53
N VAL A 83 -6.38 0.32 8.68
CA VAL A 83 -6.44 -0.56 9.86
C VAL A 83 -7.14 0.05 11.07
N GLY A 84 -7.55 1.31 10.98
CA GLY A 84 -7.99 2.08 12.15
C GLY A 84 -9.23 1.52 12.86
N ASN A 85 -10.03 0.69 12.22
CA ASN A 85 -11.22 0.06 12.78
C ASN A 85 -11.14 -1.48 12.81
N ASN A 86 -9.96 -2.09 12.83
CA ASN A 86 -9.82 -3.55 12.80
C ASN A 86 -10.47 -4.27 14.00
N ASP A 87 -10.64 -3.58 15.14
CA ASP A 87 -11.39 -4.08 16.29
C ASP A 87 -12.89 -4.28 15.99
N LEU A 88 -13.40 -3.83 14.84
CA LEU A 88 -14.73 -4.16 14.35
C LEU A 88 -14.95 -5.69 14.29
N ALA A 89 -13.89 -6.47 14.06
CA ALA A 89 -13.92 -7.93 14.09
C ALA A 89 -14.55 -8.48 15.39
N ASP A 90 -14.30 -7.83 16.53
CA ASP A 90 -14.80 -8.26 17.84
C ASP A 90 -16.28 -7.93 18.06
N GLU A 91 -16.83 -7.03 17.24
CA GLU A 91 -18.21 -6.55 17.38
C GLU A 91 -19.21 -7.24 16.43
N LEU A 92 -18.73 -8.10 15.53
CA LEU A 92 -19.58 -8.76 14.52
C LEU A 92 -20.56 -9.78 15.11
N GLY A 93 -20.41 -10.16 16.38
CA GLY A 93 -21.32 -11.07 17.08
C GLY A 93 -21.25 -12.53 16.63
N VAL A 94 -20.29 -12.90 15.81
CA VAL A 94 -20.00 -14.24 15.31
C VAL A 94 -18.50 -14.58 15.49
N PRO A 95 -18.10 -15.86 15.40
CA PRO A 95 -16.68 -16.19 15.36
C PRO A 95 -15.97 -15.44 14.21
N ALA A 96 -14.94 -14.68 14.53
CA ALA A 96 -14.19 -13.89 13.58
C ALA A 96 -12.70 -14.26 13.64
N GLU A 97 -12.06 -14.33 12.48
CA GLU A 97 -10.60 -14.38 12.33
C GLU A 97 -10.14 -13.08 11.69
N HIS A 98 -9.05 -12.51 12.22
CA HIS A 98 -8.44 -11.31 11.67
C HIS A 98 -6.98 -11.56 11.32
N TYR A 99 -6.56 -11.22 10.09
CA TYR A 99 -5.21 -11.41 9.61
C TYR A 99 -4.59 -10.10 9.14
N VAL A 100 -3.33 -9.88 9.55
CA VAL A 100 -2.51 -8.72 9.19
C VAL A 100 -1.13 -9.17 8.71
N PRO A 101 -0.41 -8.39 7.89
CA PRO A 101 0.95 -8.69 7.51
C PRO A 101 1.91 -8.57 8.70
N ALA A 102 2.78 -9.56 8.94
CA ALA A 102 3.76 -9.51 10.03
C ALA A 102 4.77 -8.36 9.88
N PHE A 103 5.11 -7.99 8.65
CA PHE A 103 6.04 -6.90 8.36
C PHE A 103 5.53 -5.53 8.83
N ASP A 104 4.22 -5.37 8.99
CA ASP A 104 3.59 -4.09 9.33
C ASP A 104 3.22 -3.98 10.82
N LEU A 105 3.44 -5.02 11.63
CA LEU A 105 3.06 -5.03 13.03
C LEU A 105 3.64 -3.86 13.83
N ASP A 106 4.89 -3.47 13.56
CA ASP A 106 5.55 -2.40 14.30
C ASP A 106 4.91 -1.03 14.01
N GLN A 107 4.59 -0.75 12.74
CA GLN A 107 3.89 0.49 12.38
C GLN A 107 2.45 0.52 12.90
N MET A 108 1.78 -0.62 12.97
CA MET A 108 0.42 -0.72 13.53
C MET A 108 0.41 -0.51 15.06
N ARG A 109 1.44 -1.04 15.77
CA ARG A 109 1.57 -0.90 17.23
C ARG A 109 2.00 0.50 17.65
N ASP A 110 2.90 1.11 16.90
CA ASP A 110 3.44 2.45 17.20
C ASP A 110 3.60 3.27 15.89
N PRO A 111 2.46 3.74 15.34
CA PRO A 111 2.49 4.55 14.12
C PRO A 111 3.27 5.86 14.29
N ALA A 112 3.29 6.43 15.50
CA ALA A 112 4.04 7.65 15.76
C ALA A 112 5.55 7.45 15.55
N SER A 113 6.12 6.42 16.14
CA SER A 113 7.53 6.09 15.94
C SER A 113 7.85 5.70 14.49
N TYR A 114 6.95 5.00 13.81
CA TYR A 114 7.12 4.66 12.39
C TYR A 114 7.24 5.92 11.53
N TRP A 115 6.30 6.86 11.66
CA TRP A 115 6.29 8.09 10.88
C TRP A 115 7.45 9.02 11.24
N VAL A 116 7.83 9.12 12.53
CA VAL A 116 9.01 9.88 12.95
C VAL A 116 10.26 9.35 12.25
N ARG A 117 10.51 8.04 12.32
CA ARG A 117 11.68 7.43 11.65
C ARG A 117 11.65 7.61 10.13
N SER A 118 10.47 7.51 9.52
CA SER A 118 10.30 7.71 8.07
C SER A 118 10.66 9.14 7.67
N PHE A 119 10.20 10.13 8.42
CA PHE A 119 10.47 11.54 8.14
C PHE A 119 11.90 11.96 8.50
N GLU A 120 12.48 11.43 9.58
CA GLU A 120 13.90 11.65 9.90
C GLU A 120 14.81 11.15 8.78
N ARG A 121 14.48 10.02 8.16
CA ARG A 121 15.23 9.45 7.03
C ARG A 121 15.32 10.38 5.83
N ILE A 122 14.31 11.21 5.59
CA ILE A 122 14.23 12.12 4.45
C ILE A 122 14.43 13.60 4.83
N ALA A 123 14.61 13.92 6.11
CA ALA A 123 14.68 15.30 6.60
C ALA A 123 15.75 16.14 5.90
N GLY A 124 16.92 15.56 5.63
CA GLY A 124 17.98 16.23 4.88
C GLY A 124 17.70 16.39 3.38
N VAL A 125 16.82 15.55 2.83
CA VAL A 125 16.46 15.55 1.41
C VAL A 125 15.35 16.57 1.13
N ALA A 126 14.35 16.62 1.98
CA ALA A 126 13.18 17.49 1.83
C ALA A 126 13.28 18.82 2.60
N ALA A 127 14.40 19.09 3.26
CA ALA A 127 14.58 20.25 4.15
C ALA A 127 13.45 20.38 5.19
N LEU A 128 13.04 19.29 5.81
CA LEU A 128 11.99 19.25 6.82
C LEU A 128 12.50 19.84 8.14
N PRO A 129 11.96 20.99 8.61
CA PRO A 129 12.47 21.68 9.78
C PRO A 129 12.18 20.94 11.10
N ALA A 130 11.16 20.07 11.15
CA ALA A 130 10.72 19.38 12.35
C ALA A 130 10.04 18.04 12.02
N PRO A 131 10.81 16.98 11.69
CA PRO A 131 10.23 15.69 11.28
C PRO A 131 9.27 15.09 12.33
N ALA A 132 9.62 15.18 13.62
CA ALA A 132 8.77 14.67 14.70
C ALA A 132 7.43 15.43 14.82
N LEU A 133 7.42 16.74 14.58
CA LEU A 133 6.19 17.55 14.59
C LEU A 133 5.30 17.18 13.39
N ALA A 134 5.90 17.02 12.21
CA ALA A 134 5.19 16.60 11.00
C ALA A 134 4.59 15.20 11.17
N ALA A 135 5.33 14.26 11.72
CA ALA A 135 4.83 12.92 12.06
C ALA A 135 3.68 12.97 13.06
N GLY A 136 3.80 13.79 14.11
CA GLY A 136 2.75 14.00 15.11
C GLY A 136 1.45 14.52 14.49
N LYS A 137 1.54 15.46 13.53
CA LYS A 137 0.36 15.96 12.81
C LYS A 137 -0.28 14.86 11.98
N VAL A 138 0.49 14.10 11.21
CA VAL A 138 -0.04 12.97 10.41
C VAL A 138 -0.76 11.99 11.33
N VAL A 139 -0.10 11.52 12.39
CA VAL A 139 -0.68 10.53 13.31
C VAL A 139 -1.95 11.05 13.98
N SER A 140 -2.02 12.33 14.33
CA SER A 140 -3.19 12.90 15.00
C SER A 140 -4.46 12.87 14.15
N LEU A 141 -4.34 12.88 12.82
CA LEU A 141 -5.47 12.79 11.90
C LEU A 141 -6.15 11.42 11.95
N PHE A 142 -5.40 10.37 12.29
CA PHE A 142 -5.88 8.99 12.28
C PHE A 142 -6.31 8.48 13.68
N GLN A 143 -6.56 9.38 14.64
CA GLN A 143 -7.00 8.97 15.97
C GLN A 143 -8.52 9.07 16.14
N PRO A 144 -9.14 8.16 16.91
CA PRO A 144 -8.55 6.97 17.53
C PRO A 144 -8.32 5.83 16.54
N MET A 145 -7.14 5.21 16.60
CA MET A 145 -6.82 4.06 15.77
C MET A 145 -6.86 2.77 16.62
N ARG A 146 -7.54 1.74 16.12
CA ARG A 146 -7.72 0.44 16.76
C ARG A 146 -7.35 -0.69 15.81
N PRO A 147 -6.03 -0.90 15.56
CA PRO A 147 -5.55 -1.75 14.48
C PRO A 147 -5.62 -3.25 14.79
N PHE A 148 -6.02 -3.64 15.99
CA PHE A 148 -6.05 -5.03 16.44
C PHE A 148 -7.39 -5.36 17.10
N GLY A 149 -7.97 -6.50 16.72
CA GLY A 149 -9.01 -7.19 17.44
C GLY A 149 -8.44 -8.32 18.31
N ALA A 150 -9.28 -8.95 19.13
CA ALA A 150 -8.88 -10.02 20.05
C ALA A 150 -8.35 -11.28 19.34
N THR A 151 -8.75 -11.50 18.09
CA THR A 151 -8.38 -12.67 17.26
C THR A 151 -7.31 -12.36 16.22
N THR A 152 -6.67 -11.20 16.30
CA THR A 152 -5.65 -10.79 15.32
C THR A 152 -4.47 -11.77 15.29
N ARG A 153 -4.13 -12.22 14.10
CA ARG A 153 -2.99 -13.08 13.76
C ARG A 153 -2.25 -12.49 12.58
N THR A 154 -1.02 -12.97 12.34
CA THR A 154 -0.33 -12.62 11.10
C THR A 154 -0.59 -13.66 10.01
N TYR A 155 -0.56 -13.21 8.75
CA TYR A 155 -0.63 -14.14 7.61
C TYR A 155 0.48 -15.20 7.69
N GLU A 156 1.67 -14.81 8.15
CA GLU A 156 2.87 -15.63 8.25
C GLU A 156 2.79 -16.75 9.30
N GLU A 157 1.79 -16.72 10.18
CA GLU A 157 1.46 -17.86 11.04
C GLU A 157 0.85 -19.03 10.26
N ARG A 158 0.38 -18.77 9.04
CA ARG A 158 -0.09 -19.80 8.11
C ARG A 158 1.03 -20.20 7.15
N PRO A 159 1.02 -21.45 6.64
CA PRO A 159 1.94 -21.85 5.59
C PRO A 159 1.78 -20.94 4.35
N LEU A 160 2.90 -20.46 3.84
CA LEU A 160 2.94 -19.72 2.58
C LEU A 160 2.66 -20.65 1.41
N GLU A 161 1.70 -20.31 0.57
CA GLU A 161 1.26 -21.10 -0.56
C GLU A 161 1.81 -20.56 -1.89
N ARG A 162 1.95 -21.44 -2.87
CA ARG A 162 2.14 -21.07 -4.29
C ARG A 162 0.80 -21.15 -4.99
N ILE A 163 0.22 -20.00 -5.30
CA ILE A 163 -1.12 -19.89 -5.87
C ILE A 163 -1.00 -19.67 -7.37
N ARG A 164 -1.57 -20.56 -8.16
CA ARG A 164 -1.66 -20.40 -9.62
C ARG A 164 -2.97 -19.69 -9.96
N ILE A 165 -2.87 -18.64 -10.80
CA ILE A 165 -4.00 -17.93 -11.39
C ILE A 165 -3.66 -17.74 -12.87
N GLY A 166 -4.42 -18.37 -13.74
CA GLY A 166 -4.11 -18.39 -15.16
C GLY A 166 -2.71 -18.94 -15.45
N SER A 167 -1.93 -18.20 -16.20
CA SER A 167 -0.54 -18.51 -16.52
C SER A 167 0.45 -18.14 -15.40
N LEU A 168 0.05 -17.30 -14.44
CA LEU A 168 0.90 -16.74 -13.40
C LEU A 168 0.96 -17.60 -12.12
N ARG A 169 2.02 -17.36 -11.35
CA ARG A 169 2.21 -17.94 -10.01
C ARG A 169 2.52 -16.84 -9.01
N PHE A 170 1.69 -16.76 -7.98
CA PHE A 170 1.86 -15.87 -6.84
C PHE A 170 2.27 -16.64 -5.61
N THR A 171 2.82 -15.94 -4.62
CA THR A 171 2.93 -16.43 -3.25
C THR A 171 1.88 -15.73 -2.40
N GLY A 172 1.30 -16.43 -1.43
CA GLY A 172 0.25 -15.86 -0.59
C GLY A 172 -0.48 -16.89 0.24
N TRP A 173 -1.73 -16.63 0.52
CA TRP A 173 -2.58 -17.47 1.36
C TRP A 173 -3.98 -17.59 0.78
N THR A 174 -4.61 -18.73 1.01
CA THR A 174 -5.99 -18.97 0.60
C THR A 174 -6.90 -19.13 1.81
N PHE A 175 -8.13 -18.62 1.68
CA PHE A 175 -9.19 -18.69 2.69
C PHE A 175 -10.50 -19.12 2.03
N ALA A 176 -11.49 -19.52 2.85
CA ALA A 176 -12.81 -19.90 2.38
C ALA A 176 -12.75 -20.91 1.20
N ASP A 177 -12.02 -22.02 1.41
CA ASP A 177 -11.83 -23.08 0.42
C ASP A 177 -11.27 -22.60 -0.93
N GLY A 178 -10.45 -21.56 -0.89
CA GLY A 178 -9.79 -20.98 -2.07
C GLY A 178 -10.62 -19.96 -2.83
N ALA A 179 -11.79 -19.57 -2.33
CA ALA A 179 -12.60 -18.49 -2.89
C ALA A 179 -11.94 -17.12 -2.67
N VAL A 180 -11.23 -16.96 -1.57
CA VAL A 180 -10.48 -15.75 -1.24
C VAL A 180 -8.98 -16.02 -1.31
N ARG A 181 -8.25 -15.26 -2.11
CA ARG A 181 -6.81 -15.36 -2.28
C ARG A 181 -6.16 -14.05 -1.86
N VAL A 182 -5.26 -14.11 -0.91
CA VAL A 182 -4.43 -13.00 -0.44
C VAL A 182 -3.04 -13.19 -1.05
N LEU A 183 -2.64 -12.29 -1.93
CA LEU A 183 -1.44 -12.42 -2.75
C LEU A 183 -0.40 -11.40 -2.29
N ARG A 184 0.82 -11.85 -2.00
CA ARG A 184 1.92 -10.93 -1.63
C ARG A 184 2.33 -10.09 -2.82
N SER A 185 2.23 -8.80 -2.69
CA SER A 185 2.64 -7.82 -3.69
C SER A 185 3.92 -7.08 -3.25
N GLN A 186 3.92 -6.52 -2.05
CA GLN A 186 5.09 -5.91 -1.41
C GLN A 186 5.73 -4.75 -2.20
N GLY A 187 4.96 -4.08 -3.04
CA GLY A 187 5.43 -2.93 -3.80
C GLY A 187 5.22 -1.63 -3.04
N HIS A 188 4.00 -1.34 -2.63
CA HIS A 188 3.65 -0.12 -1.88
C HIS A 188 4.36 -0.05 -0.51
N CYS A 189 4.39 -1.14 0.23
CA CYS A 189 5.18 -1.33 1.45
C CYS A 189 5.54 -2.80 1.66
N ALA A 190 6.43 -3.10 2.62
CA ALA A 190 6.98 -4.45 2.81
C ALA A 190 5.93 -5.51 3.16
N GLY A 191 4.84 -5.14 3.84
CA GLY A 191 3.75 -6.04 4.22
C GLY A 191 2.63 -6.15 3.20
N HIS A 192 2.62 -5.31 2.15
CA HIS A 192 1.47 -5.17 1.28
C HIS A 192 1.04 -6.45 0.57
N VAL A 193 -0.29 -6.66 0.54
CA VAL A 193 -0.95 -7.74 -0.20
C VAL A 193 -2.11 -7.19 -1.04
N ILE A 194 -2.42 -7.87 -2.14
CA ILE A 194 -3.63 -7.67 -2.93
C ILE A 194 -4.59 -8.82 -2.69
N VAL A 195 -5.89 -8.59 -2.88
CA VAL A 195 -6.92 -9.60 -2.60
C VAL A 195 -7.70 -9.94 -3.86
N HIS A 196 -7.81 -11.22 -4.16
CA HIS A 196 -8.62 -11.74 -5.26
C HIS A 196 -9.81 -12.54 -4.71
N LEU A 197 -11.01 -12.01 -4.91
CA LEU A 197 -12.28 -12.65 -4.61
C LEU A 197 -12.74 -13.41 -5.86
N ARG A 198 -12.51 -14.70 -5.86
CA ARG A 198 -12.57 -15.54 -7.06
C ARG A 198 -13.98 -15.75 -7.58
N ASP A 199 -14.96 -15.88 -6.70
CA ASP A 199 -16.35 -16.20 -7.06
C ASP A 199 -17.09 -15.01 -7.67
N CYS A 200 -16.75 -13.77 -7.31
CA CYS A 200 -17.26 -12.55 -7.94
C CYS A 200 -16.30 -11.92 -8.93
N GLY A 201 -15.08 -12.46 -9.10
CA GLY A 201 -14.08 -11.99 -10.03
C GLY A 201 -13.48 -10.62 -9.69
N VAL A 202 -13.57 -10.17 -8.43
CA VAL A 202 -12.99 -8.90 -7.98
C VAL A 202 -11.53 -9.09 -7.65
N LEU A 203 -10.66 -8.26 -8.22
CA LEU A 203 -9.28 -8.08 -7.80
C LEU A 203 -9.15 -6.70 -7.15
N HIS A 204 -8.80 -6.68 -5.86
CA HIS A 204 -8.57 -5.46 -5.09
C HIS A 204 -7.06 -5.21 -4.96
N LEU A 205 -6.59 -4.12 -5.56
CA LEU A 205 -5.18 -3.74 -5.56
C LEU A 205 -4.74 -3.08 -4.25
N SER A 206 -5.70 -2.57 -3.45
CA SER A 206 -5.36 -1.69 -2.34
C SER A 206 -4.41 -0.58 -2.84
N ASP A 207 -3.30 -0.32 -2.18
CA ASP A 207 -2.41 0.80 -2.49
C ASP A 207 -1.35 0.51 -3.55
N GLU A 208 -1.29 -0.69 -4.11
CA GLU A 208 -0.53 -0.90 -5.35
C GLU A 208 -1.13 -0.09 -6.51
N GLY A 209 -2.43 0.22 -6.45
CA GLY A 209 -3.12 1.11 -7.39
C GLY A 209 -3.03 2.59 -7.05
N ASN A 210 -2.41 2.97 -5.94
CA ASN A 210 -2.33 4.37 -5.49
C ASN A 210 -1.20 5.13 -6.19
N GLY A 211 -1.46 5.52 -7.44
CA GLY A 211 -0.57 6.33 -8.25
C GLY A 211 0.73 5.66 -8.69
N ALA A 212 0.95 4.38 -8.37
CA ALA A 212 2.14 3.61 -8.71
C ALA A 212 3.47 4.34 -8.43
N CYS A 213 3.48 5.22 -7.42
CA CYS A 213 4.55 6.18 -7.22
C CYS A 213 5.62 5.78 -6.20
N GLY A 214 5.38 4.72 -5.43
CA GLY A 214 6.34 4.28 -4.41
C GLY A 214 6.61 5.33 -3.33
N ALA A 215 5.55 6.00 -2.83
CA ALA A 215 5.68 7.16 -1.93
C ALA A 215 5.93 6.80 -0.47
N MET A 216 6.03 5.53 -0.11
CA MET A 216 6.32 5.09 1.26
C MET A 216 7.81 4.81 1.46
N ALA A 217 8.26 4.87 2.72
CA ALA A 217 9.69 4.76 3.05
C ALA A 217 10.32 3.41 2.66
N ASP A 218 9.53 2.37 2.57
CA ASP A 218 9.91 0.99 2.22
C ASP A 218 9.27 0.50 0.90
N ALA A 219 8.69 1.41 0.11
CA ALA A 219 8.15 1.08 -1.21
C ALA A 219 9.24 0.61 -2.19
N ASP A 220 8.85 -0.27 -3.09
CA ASP A 220 9.67 -0.85 -4.15
C ASP A 220 8.98 -0.64 -5.51
N GLN A 221 9.45 0.34 -6.27
CA GLN A 221 8.85 0.75 -7.53
C GLN A 221 8.87 -0.37 -8.59
N LEU A 222 9.93 -1.19 -8.61
CA LEU A 222 10.02 -2.30 -9.56
C LEU A 222 9.02 -3.40 -9.25
N LYS A 223 8.75 -3.65 -7.96
CA LYS A 223 7.69 -4.57 -7.54
C LYS A 223 6.32 -4.03 -7.89
N ILE A 224 6.04 -2.74 -7.66
CA ILE A 224 4.77 -2.11 -8.08
C ILE A 224 4.53 -2.35 -9.57
N GLN A 225 5.50 -2.04 -10.43
CA GLN A 225 5.40 -2.28 -11.88
C GLN A 225 5.17 -3.75 -12.20
N THR A 226 5.90 -4.66 -11.53
CA THR A 226 5.75 -6.11 -11.73
C THR A 226 4.34 -6.58 -11.36
N VAL A 227 3.80 -6.12 -10.23
CA VAL A 227 2.45 -6.47 -9.78
C VAL A 227 1.40 -5.92 -10.74
N LEU A 228 1.51 -4.65 -11.16
CA LEU A 228 0.56 -4.05 -12.11
C LEU A 228 0.57 -4.79 -13.46
N GLY A 229 1.75 -5.15 -13.98
CA GLY A 229 1.86 -5.96 -15.20
C GLY A 229 1.27 -7.36 -15.04
N ALA A 230 1.49 -8.01 -13.88
CA ALA A 230 0.87 -9.29 -13.59
C ALA A 230 -0.67 -9.18 -13.50
N VAL A 231 -1.17 -8.13 -12.85
CA VAL A 231 -2.62 -7.86 -12.78
C VAL A 231 -3.21 -7.62 -14.15
N ALA A 232 -2.58 -6.82 -15.02
CA ALA A 232 -3.04 -6.60 -16.39
C ALA A 232 -3.20 -7.94 -17.13
N LEU A 233 -2.22 -8.84 -17.01
CA LEU A 233 -2.29 -10.17 -17.63
C LEU A 233 -3.45 -11.03 -17.08
N LEU A 234 -3.78 -10.95 -15.76
CA LEU A 234 -4.93 -11.66 -15.21
C LEU A 234 -6.25 -11.21 -15.82
N PHE A 235 -6.41 -9.93 -16.13
CA PHE A 235 -7.58 -9.41 -16.84
C PHE A 235 -7.61 -9.84 -18.30
N GLU A 236 -6.48 -9.85 -18.99
CA GLU A 236 -6.37 -10.35 -20.38
C GLU A 236 -6.73 -11.84 -20.48
N GLU A 237 -6.34 -12.64 -19.49
CA GLU A 237 -6.64 -14.08 -19.40
C GLU A 237 -8.07 -14.36 -18.89
N GLY A 238 -8.83 -13.35 -18.47
CA GLY A 238 -10.19 -13.51 -17.96
C GLY A 238 -10.26 -14.12 -16.55
N GLU A 239 -9.16 -14.09 -15.79
CA GLU A 239 -9.08 -14.61 -14.42
C GLU A 239 -9.65 -13.62 -13.39
N ALA A 240 -9.77 -12.33 -13.74
CA ALA A 240 -10.47 -11.29 -13.00
C ALA A 240 -11.39 -10.50 -13.93
N ALA A 241 -12.49 -9.97 -13.40
CA ALA A 241 -13.49 -9.23 -14.16
C ALA A 241 -13.66 -7.78 -13.69
N LEU A 242 -13.35 -7.52 -12.43
CA LEU A 242 -13.59 -6.26 -11.74
C LEU A 242 -12.33 -5.85 -10.99
N LEU A 243 -11.94 -4.58 -11.12
CA LEU A 243 -10.81 -3.99 -10.44
C LEU A 243 -11.28 -2.92 -9.46
N THR A 244 -10.77 -3.00 -8.23
CA THR A 244 -10.91 -1.97 -7.19
C THR A 244 -9.54 -1.69 -6.57
N ASP A 245 -9.39 -0.54 -5.93
CA ASP A 245 -8.18 -0.16 -5.19
C ASP A 245 -8.51 0.63 -3.93
N GLY A 246 -7.48 1.05 -3.20
CA GLY A 246 -7.63 1.76 -1.92
C GLY A 246 -8.17 3.19 -2.06
N HIS A 247 -7.86 3.93 -3.15
CA HIS A 247 -8.03 5.39 -3.15
C HIS A 247 -8.66 6.00 -4.41
N THR A 248 -9.09 5.22 -5.40
CA THR A 248 -9.70 5.82 -6.61
C THR A 248 -11.22 5.82 -6.61
N PHE A 249 -11.86 5.37 -5.54
CA PHE A 249 -13.31 5.44 -5.31
C PHE A 249 -14.16 4.93 -6.48
N ALA A 250 -13.72 3.85 -7.13
CA ALA A 250 -14.39 3.32 -8.31
C ALA A 250 -14.28 1.79 -8.40
N VAL A 251 -15.27 1.19 -9.07
CA VAL A 251 -15.22 -0.19 -9.55
C VAL A 251 -15.02 -0.15 -11.06
N ARG A 252 -13.89 -0.61 -11.55
CA ARG A 252 -13.58 -0.66 -12.99
C ARG A 252 -13.96 -1.99 -13.58
N ARG A 253 -14.54 -1.95 -14.80
CA ARG A 253 -15.08 -3.12 -15.48
C ARG A 253 -14.69 -3.15 -16.96
N GLY A 254 -14.46 -4.33 -17.48
CA GLY A 254 -14.29 -4.53 -18.92
C GLY A 254 -13.26 -3.57 -19.53
N ALA A 255 -13.69 -2.72 -20.47
CA ALA A 255 -12.81 -1.80 -21.20
C ALA A 255 -12.19 -0.67 -20.36
N GLU A 256 -12.60 -0.48 -19.10
CA GLU A 256 -12.05 0.56 -18.21
C GLU A 256 -10.76 0.10 -17.52
N VAL A 257 -10.53 -1.22 -17.42
CA VAL A 257 -9.42 -1.78 -16.64
C VAL A 257 -8.08 -1.56 -17.33
N ALA A 258 -7.95 -1.96 -18.60
CA ALA A 258 -6.69 -1.87 -19.31
C ALA A 258 -6.14 -0.44 -19.39
N PRO A 259 -6.93 0.59 -19.80
CA PRO A 259 -6.41 1.96 -19.82
C PRO A 259 -5.99 2.49 -18.45
N TYR A 260 -6.63 2.05 -17.38
CA TYR A 260 -6.25 2.43 -16.03
C TYR A 260 -4.89 1.82 -15.63
N LEU A 261 -4.71 0.52 -15.83
CA LEU A 261 -3.45 -0.18 -15.51
C LEU A 261 -2.29 0.30 -16.40
N ASP A 262 -2.55 0.52 -17.69
CA ASP A 262 -1.57 1.08 -18.63
C ASP A 262 -1.13 2.47 -18.19
N GLY A 263 -2.07 3.34 -17.77
CA GLY A 263 -1.77 4.67 -17.25
C GLY A 263 -0.88 4.64 -16.00
N LEU A 264 -1.12 3.70 -15.07
CA LEU A 264 -0.26 3.51 -13.90
C LEU A 264 1.13 3.03 -14.28
N LEU A 265 1.24 2.09 -15.21
CA LEU A 265 2.52 1.57 -15.71
C LEU A 265 3.31 2.62 -16.48
N GLU A 266 2.66 3.40 -17.34
CA GLU A 266 3.28 4.52 -18.07
C GLU A 266 3.82 5.57 -17.08
N GLN A 267 3.03 5.93 -16.07
CA GLN A 267 3.43 6.87 -15.03
C GLN A 267 4.65 6.36 -14.23
N ALA A 268 4.61 5.12 -13.78
CA ALA A 268 5.72 4.49 -13.05
C ALA A 268 7.00 4.44 -13.90
N THR A 269 6.87 4.10 -15.19
CA THR A 269 7.98 4.07 -16.14
C THR A 269 8.57 5.46 -16.35
N ALA A 270 7.72 6.47 -16.55
CA ALA A 270 8.17 7.85 -16.75
C ALA A 270 8.93 8.40 -15.54
N LEU A 271 8.48 8.06 -14.33
CA LEU A 271 9.17 8.41 -13.08
C LEU A 271 10.54 7.75 -12.97
N GLN A 272 10.65 6.47 -13.33
CA GLN A 272 11.92 5.73 -13.32
C GLN A 272 12.90 6.27 -14.36
N GLU A 273 12.45 6.54 -15.60
CA GLU A 273 13.26 7.15 -16.62
C GLU A 273 13.74 8.55 -16.24
N ALA A 274 12.89 9.34 -15.58
CA ALA A 274 13.27 10.64 -15.04
C ALA A 274 14.35 10.50 -13.98
N ALA A 275 14.22 9.54 -13.07
CA ALA A 275 15.21 9.26 -12.05
C ALA A 275 16.57 8.86 -12.67
N LEU A 276 16.54 7.98 -13.68
CA LEU A 276 17.76 7.59 -14.43
C LEU A 276 18.44 8.80 -15.07
N ARG A 277 17.68 9.65 -15.77
CA ARG A 277 18.24 10.87 -16.40
C ARG A 277 18.84 11.83 -15.37
N LEU A 278 18.15 12.05 -14.24
CA LEU A 278 18.59 12.97 -13.19
C LEU A 278 19.82 12.46 -12.42
N ALA A 279 19.93 11.15 -12.22
CA ALA A 279 21.09 10.55 -11.56
C ALA A 279 22.34 10.55 -12.45
N GLY A 280 22.18 10.56 -13.78
CA GLY A 280 23.28 10.57 -14.74
C GLY A 280 24.10 9.27 -14.76
N GLU A 281 25.08 9.23 -15.67
CA GLU A 281 26.00 8.09 -15.81
C GLU A 281 27.23 8.29 -14.91
N GLY A 282 27.24 7.71 -13.73
CA GLY A 282 28.49 7.45 -12.97
C GLY A 282 29.04 8.57 -12.08
N GLY A 283 28.22 9.52 -11.63
CA GLY A 283 28.63 10.57 -10.71
C GLY A 283 28.09 10.39 -9.29
N GLU A 284 28.57 11.23 -8.38
CA GLU A 284 27.97 11.42 -7.07
C GLU A 284 26.67 12.23 -7.20
N VAL A 285 25.61 11.78 -6.56
CA VAL A 285 24.31 12.44 -6.54
C VAL A 285 24.02 12.94 -5.12
N ARG A 286 23.76 14.25 -4.97
CA ARG A 286 23.27 14.79 -3.71
C ARG A 286 21.75 14.61 -3.64
N PRO A 287 21.21 13.92 -2.62
CA PRO A 287 19.80 13.62 -2.53
C PRO A 287 18.89 14.86 -2.56
N SER A 288 19.27 15.96 -1.92
CA SER A 288 18.49 17.21 -1.94
C SER A 288 18.39 17.82 -3.34
N ALA A 289 19.50 17.85 -4.08
CA ALA A 289 19.53 18.36 -5.45
C ALA A 289 18.75 17.45 -6.42
N PHE A 290 18.86 16.13 -6.21
CA PHE A 290 18.05 15.16 -6.96
C PHE A 290 16.58 15.36 -6.67
N ASN A 291 16.17 15.41 -5.38
CA ASN A 291 14.79 15.60 -4.97
C ASN A 291 14.18 16.87 -5.56
N THR A 292 14.88 17.99 -5.57
CA THR A 292 14.39 19.25 -6.14
C THR A 292 13.99 19.10 -7.62
N ARG A 293 14.84 18.43 -8.41
CA ARG A 293 14.58 18.18 -9.83
C ARG A 293 13.50 17.11 -10.04
N TYR A 294 13.55 16.05 -9.22
CA TYR A 294 12.58 14.96 -9.28
C TYR A 294 11.18 15.44 -8.94
N ALA A 295 11.03 16.30 -7.92
CA ALA A 295 9.75 16.91 -7.55
C ALA A 295 9.13 17.74 -8.68
N GLN A 296 9.95 18.46 -9.47
CA GLN A 296 9.48 19.15 -10.66
C GLN A 296 8.92 18.18 -11.70
N THR A 297 9.63 17.08 -11.94
CA THR A 297 9.16 16.03 -12.88
C THR A 297 7.88 15.36 -12.41
N VAL A 298 7.78 15.04 -11.11
CA VAL A 298 6.55 14.48 -10.52
C VAL A 298 5.36 15.42 -10.75
N ALA A 299 5.54 16.72 -10.53
CA ALA A 299 4.51 17.72 -10.77
C ALA A 299 4.14 17.85 -12.26
N GLU A 300 5.13 17.83 -13.16
CA GLU A 300 4.91 17.91 -14.62
C GLU A 300 4.15 16.68 -15.16
N LEU A 301 4.40 15.50 -14.60
CA LEU A 301 3.71 14.26 -14.96
C LEU A 301 2.30 14.17 -14.36
N GLY A 302 1.93 15.07 -13.45
CA GLY A 302 0.62 15.04 -12.80
C GLY A 302 0.34 13.73 -12.07
N VAL A 303 1.36 13.18 -11.39
CA VAL A 303 1.24 11.88 -10.69
C VAL A 303 0.13 11.95 -9.65
N SER A 304 -0.95 11.23 -9.91
CA SER A 304 -2.03 11.08 -8.94
C SER A 304 -1.53 10.26 -7.72
N GLY A 305 -1.97 10.61 -6.52
CA GLY A 305 -1.50 9.95 -5.28
C GLY A 305 -0.12 10.42 -4.80
N ALA A 306 0.69 11.07 -5.63
CA ALA A 306 1.77 11.92 -5.14
C ALA A 306 1.13 13.18 -4.59
N ASN A 307 0.60 13.09 -3.39
CA ASN A 307 0.19 14.26 -2.64
C ASN A 307 1.29 15.33 -2.79
N PRO A 308 0.98 16.61 -3.07
CA PRO A 308 1.96 17.70 -3.18
C PRO A 308 2.80 17.90 -1.91
N ASN A 309 2.66 17.03 -0.93
CA ASN A 309 3.46 17.01 0.26
C ASN A 309 4.92 16.66 -0.09
N ALA A 310 5.81 17.60 0.14
CA ALA A 310 7.24 17.46 -0.08
C ALA A 310 7.86 16.21 0.58
N MET A 311 7.24 15.68 1.63
CA MET A 311 7.68 14.47 2.32
C MET A 311 7.52 13.21 1.47
N PHE A 312 6.36 13.01 0.86
CA PHE A 312 6.11 11.85 0.01
C PHE A 312 6.97 11.88 -1.26
N THR A 313 7.12 13.06 -1.87
CA THR A 313 8.03 13.22 -3.02
C THR A 313 9.48 12.90 -2.65
N ALA A 314 9.93 13.29 -1.44
CA ALA A 314 11.27 12.96 -0.97
C ALA A 314 11.46 11.47 -0.70
N MET A 315 10.42 10.78 -0.21
CA MET A 315 10.43 9.32 -0.07
C MET A 315 10.58 8.64 -1.44
N MET A 316 9.77 9.05 -2.42
CA MET A 316 9.89 8.58 -3.79
C MET A 316 11.31 8.79 -4.34
N ALA A 317 11.88 9.99 -4.18
CA ALA A 317 13.22 10.32 -4.64
C ALA A 317 14.29 9.41 -4.02
N VAL A 318 14.22 9.19 -2.70
CA VAL A 318 15.16 8.28 -1.99
C VAL A 318 15.00 6.83 -2.46
N ASN A 319 13.77 6.36 -2.67
CA ASN A 319 13.53 5.02 -3.18
C ASN A 319 14.10 4.85 -4.60
N GLN A 320 13.86 5.82 -5.49
CA GLN A 320 14.45 5.80 -6.84
C GLN A 320 15.97 5.74 -6.80
N LEU A 321 16.64 6.53 -5.95
CA LEU A 321 18.10 6.47 -5.80
C LEU A 321 18.56 5.07 -5.36
N ARG A 322 17.83 4.42 -4.44
CA ARG A 322 18.16 3.06 -3.98
C ARG A 322 17.98 2.02 -5.08
N GLU A 323 16.91 2.10 -5.83
CA GLU A 323 16.62 1.19 -6.94
C GLU A 323 17.63 1.33 -8.07
N LEU A 324 18.15 2.52 -8.30
CA LEU A 324 19.28 2.77 -9.21
C LEU A 324 20.62 2.22 -8.69
N GLY A 325 20.62 1.58 -7.52
CA GLY A 325 21.81 1.01 -6.90
C GLY A 325 22.72 2.03 -6.21
N LEU A 326 22.26 3.27 -6.05
CA LEU A 326 23.01 4.30 -5.35
C LEU A 326 22.93 4.09 -3.83
N ARG A 327 24.01 4.41 -3.14
CA ARG A 327 24.12 4.33 -1.67
C ARG A 327 24.89 5.53 -1.14
N PRO A 328 24.62 6.00 0.09
CA PRO A 328 25.39 7.09 0.69
C PRO A 328 26.87 6.72 0.80
N VAL A 329 27.75 7.64 0.45
CA VAL A 329 29.22 7.46 0.53
C VAL A 329 29.78 7.82 1.91
N SER A 330 29.00 8.52 2.73
CA SER A 330 29.34 8.89 4.11
C SER A 330 28.09 9.13 4.93
N ASP A 331 28.24 9.26 6.24
CA ASP A 331 27.16 9.68 7.12
C ASP A 331 26.82 11.17 6.91
N GLY A 332 25.56 11.52 7.09
CA GLY A 332 25.06 12.89 6.99
C GLY A 332 23.76 13.00 6.20
N ALA A 333 22.94 13.97 6.56
CA ALA A 333 21.58 14.09 6.05
C ALA A 333 21.49 14.31 4.52
N ASP A 334 22.48 14.99 3.92
CA ASP A 334 22.60 15.19 2.47
C ASP A 334 23.96 14.70 1.93
N ALA A 335 24.48 13.61 2.53
CA ALA A 335 25.72 13.00 2.05
C ALA A 335 25.55 12.58 0.58
N PRO A 336 26.59 12.72 -0.25
CA PRO A 336 26.52 12.26 -1.63
C PRO A 336 26.24 10.76 -1.70
N TRP A 337 25.50 10.35 -2.71
CA TRP A 337 25.24 8.96 -3.03
C TRP A 337 25.95 8.56 -4.30
N SER A 338 26.55 7.38 -4.33
CA SER A 338 27.18 6.82 -5.51
C SER A 338 26.91 5.33 -5.64
N ARG A 339 27.18 4.77 -6.81
CA ARG A 339 27.17 3.31 -6.98
C ARG A 339 28.37 2.71 -6.25
N PRO A 340 28.18 1.70 -5.40
CA PRO A 340 29.28 0.97 -4.79
C PRO A 340 30.21 0.38 -5.86
N THR A 341 31.51 0.52 -5.66
CA THR A 341 32.53 -0.12 -6.49
C THR A 341 33.24 -1.22 -5.69
N LEU A 342 33.91 -2.13 -6.37
CA LEU A 342 34.71 -3.17 -5.70
C LEU A 342 35.80 -2.59 -4.79
N HIS A 343 36.26 -1.35 -5.05
CA HIS A 343 37.27 -0.68 -4.27
C HIS A 343 36.74 0.24 -3.17
N ASN A 344 35.44 0.56 -3.22
CA ASN A 344 34.77 1.39 -2.21
C ASN A 344 33.41 0.77 -1.88
N PRO A 345 33.40 -0.33 -1.11
CA PRO A 345 32.14 -0.90 -0.66
C PRO A 345 31.41 0.13 0.19
N ALA A 346 30.08 0.22 0.03
CA ALA A 346 29.25 1.12 0.83
C ALA A 346 29.57 0.94 2.33
N PRO A 347 29.66 2.03 3.10
CA PRO A 347 29.82 1.92 4.55
C PRO A 347 28.65 1.07 5.08
N ASN A 348 28.98 0.11 5.94
CA ASN A 348 27.94 -0.70 6.59
C ASN A 348 27.08 0.24 7.44
N PRO A 349 25.80 0.46 7.15
CA PRO A 349 24.99 1.37 7.93
C PRO A 349 24.78 0.75 9.32
N ALA A 350 25.67 1.09 10.24
CA ALA A 350 25.51 0.76 11.64
C ALA A 350 24.25 1.45 12.13
N GLY A 351 23.13 0.70 12.18
CA GLY A 351 21.86 1.21 12.69
C GLY A 351 20.62 0.91 11.88
N LEU A 352 20.72 0.42 10.65
CA LEU A 352 19.55 -0.20 10.01
C LEU A 352 19.54 -1.65 10.45
N GLY A 353 18.61 -1.99 11.35
CA GLY A 353 18.44 -3.35 11.82
C GLY A 353 18.52 -4.30 10.63
N SER A 354 19.38 -5.31 10.75
CA SER A 354 19.53 -6.39 9.80
C SER A 354 18.21 -7.16 9.71
N GLY A 355 17.27 -6.58 8.97
CA GLY A 355 16.25 -7.38 8.35
C GLY A 355 17.01 -8.34 7.44
N VAL A 356 17.14 -9.57 7.88
CA VAL A 356 17.71 -10.66 7.11
C VAL A 356 16.88 -10.75 5.83
N TYR A 357 17.36 -10.12 4.77
CA TYR A 357 16.95 -10.50 3.42
C TYR A 357 17.56 -11.87 3.18
N GLY A 358 16.85 -12.90 3.68
CA GLY A 358 17.10 -14.25 3.26
C GLY A 358 16.88 -14.29 1.75
N GLU A 359 17.92 -14.64 1.01
CA GLU A 359 17.83 -15.11 -0.35
C GLU A 359 16.69 -16.14 -0.43
N GLN A 360 15.56 -15.72 -0.96
CA GLN A 360 14.59 -16.68 -1.50
C GLN A 360 14.23 -16.16 -2.88
N ALA A 361 14.71 -16.94 -3.83
CA ALA A 361 14.40 -16.86 -5.24
C ALA A 361 12.90 -16.61 -5.49
N ILE A 362 12.71 -15.80 -6.51
CA ILE A 362 11.50 -15.48 -7.26
C ILE A 362 10.49 -16.64 -7.28
#